data_c22e94bdb575ddf055cc2e6c7341edd3
#
_entry.id   c22e94bdb575ddf055cc2e6c7341edd3
#
_cell.length_a   1.000
_cell.length_b   1.000
_cell.length_c   1.000
_cell.angle_alpha   90.00
_cell.angle_beta   90.00
_cell.angle_gamma   90.00
#
_symmetry.space_group_name_H-M   'P 1'
#
loop_
_entity.id
_entity.type
_entity.pdbx_description
1 polymer ?
#
loop_
_entity_poly.entity_id
_entity_poly.type
_entity_poly.pdbx_seq_one_letter_code
_entity_poly.pdbx_strand_id
1 'polypeptide(L)'
;MRRAVLKSVALSLALIASGWAAEPLVGTWQLDHQEINGHKKETEPLTLRIATDGDRYSFAFAVLVNNIDFVSMSYSAKLDGTEADVKNANGVKVGTIQITQSSPSHYKLLLKGANRPETTGSLTVSRDGKTLTSDTDTEMAGHAAHLVQSFSRR
;
A
#
# COMPACT_ATOMS: atom_id res chain seq x y z
N MET A 1 34.62 56.27 34.72
CA MET A 1 33.30 55.73 34.45
C MET A 1 33.36 54.91 33.16
N ARG A 2 33.43 53.57 33.23
CA ARG A 2 33.41 52.71 32.05
C ARG A 2 32.06 52.03 31.99
N ARG A 3 31.27 52.33 30.96
CA ARG A 3 29.98 51.68 30.69
C ARG A 3 30.24 50.37 30.00
N ALA A 4 29.86 49.27 30.63
CA ALA A 4 29.84 47.95 30.03
C ALA A 4 28.57 47.81 29.17
N VAL A 5 28.75 47.54 27.88
CA VAL A 5 27.68 47.23 26.93
C VAL A 5 27.48 45.71 26.96
N LEU A 6 26.39 45.28 27.59
CA LEU A 6 25.94 43.88 27.47
C LEU A 6 25.37 43.68 26.06
N LYS A 7 26.05 42.84 25.27
CA LYS A 7 25.50 42.32 24.01
C LYS A 7 24.67 41.11 24.33
N SER A 8 23.34 41.23 24.22
CA SER A 8 22.41 40.14 24.28
C SER A 8 22.53 39.32 23.00
N VAL A 9 23.02 38.09 23.12
CA VAL A 9 22.98 37.09 22.04
C VAL A 9 21.60 36.40 22.11
N ALA A 10 20.73 36.76 21.20
CA ALA A 10 19.45 36.06 21.02
C ALA A 10 19.73 34.73 20.33
N LEU A 11 19.67 33.62 21.09
CA LEU A 11 19.76 32.27 20.57
C LEU A 11 18.40 31.91 19.98
N SER A 12 18.27 32.06 18.67
CA SER A 12 17.08 31.61 17.92
C SER A 12 17.08 30.07 17.88
N LEU A 13 16.29 29.41 18.73
CA LEU A 13 15.95 28.00 18.60
C LEU A 13 15.06 27.85 17.36
N ALA A 14 15.63 27.42 16.24
CA ALA A 14 14.87 26.91 15.13
C ALA A 14 14.28 25.54 15.56
N LEU A 15 12.98 25.53 15.92
CA LEU A 15 12.21 24.31 16.01
C LEU A 15 12.14 23.72 14.61
N ILE A 16 12.99 22.74 14.35
CA ILE A 16 12.80 21.83 13.22
C ILE A 16 11.59 20.98 13.59
N ALA A 17 10.42 21.41 13.17
CA ALA A 17 9.24 20.54 13.12
C ALA A 17 9.59 19.44 12.12
N SER A 18 10.08 18.31 12.61
CA SER A 18 10.13 17.06 11.87
C SER A 18 8.68 16.65 11.63
N GLY A 19 8.07 17.24 10.61
CA GLY A 19 6.83 16.77 10.08
C GLY A 19 7.07 15.33 9.64
N TRP A 20 6.57 14.39 10.40
CA TRP A 20 6.50 13.00 9.97
C TRP A 20 5.60 13.04 8.75
N ALA A 21 6.20 12.95 7.56
CA ALA A 21 5.44 12.78 6.33
C ALA A 21 4.63 11.51 6.52
N ALA A 22 3.29 11.63 6.46
CA ALA A 22 2.41 10.49 6.54
C ALA A 22 2.88 9.47 5.52
N GLU A 23 3.04 8.20 5.95
CA GLU A 23 3.43 7.10 5.08
C GLU A 23 2.50 7.05 3.87
N PRO A 24 2.98 7.27 2.63
CA PRO A 24 2.10 7.47 1.48
C PRO A 24 1.13 6.31 1.25
N LEU A 25 1.57 5.09 1.58
CA LEU A 25 0.81 3.85 1.38
C LEU A 25 -0.30 3.65 2.40
N VAL A 26 -0.12 4.16 3.64
CA VAL A 26 -1.08 3.95 4.75
C VAL A 26 -2.38 4.70 4.50
N GLY A 27 -3.49 4.02 4.67
CA GLY A 27 -4.82 4.59 4.54
C GLY A 27 -5.88 3.58 4.12
N THR A 28 -7.06 4.10 3.84
CA THR A 28 -8.18 3.35 3.29
C THR A 28 -8.35 3.73 1.82
N TRP A 29 -8.35 2.74 0.97
CA TRP A 29 -8.36 2.88 -0.48
C TRP A 29 -9.56 2.16 -1.05
N GLN A 30 -10.33 2.81 -1.90
CA GLN A 30 -11.49 2.22 -2.57
C GLN A 30 -11.19 2.00 -4.05
N LEU A 31 -11.49 0.81 -4.56
CA LEU A 31 -11.35 0.49 -5.98
C LEU A 31 -12.34 1.30 -6.81
N ASP A 32 -11.84 2.11 -7.73
CA ASP A 32 -12.66 2.92 -8.65
C ASP A 32 -12.66 2.35 -10.07
N HIS A 33 -11.53 1.76 -10.47
CA HIS A 33 -11.33 1.34 -11.84
C HIS A 33 -10.47 0.08 -11.93
N GLN A 34 -10.84 -0.81 -12.84
CA GLN A 34 -10.08 -2.03 -13.14
C GLN A 34 -10.07 -2.29 -14.62
N GLU A 35 -8.88 -2.67 -15.12
CA GLU A 35 -8.68 -3.12 -16.49
C GLU A 35 -7.98 -4.48 -16.50
N ILE A 36 -8.39 -5.34 -17.43
CA ILE A 36 -7.71 -6.60 -17.73
C ILE A 36 -7.34 -6.57 -19.20
N ASN A 37 -6.04 -6.67 -19.49
CA ASN A 37 -5.49 -6.59 -20.86
C ASN A 37 -5.96 -5.32 -21.62
N GLY A 38 -6.01 -4.17 -20.93
CA GLY A 38 -6.46 -2.90 -21.47
C GLY A 38 -7.97 -2.75 -21.65
N HIS A 39 -8.76 -3.73 -21.21
CA HIS A 39 -10.23 -3.66 -21.28
C HIS A 39 -10.81 -3.39 -19.89
N LYS A 40 -11.60 -2.32 -19.78
CA LYS A 40 -12.31 -1.99 -18.55
C LYS A 40 -13.21 -3.15 -18.12
N LYS A 41 -13.18 -3.46 -16.84
CA LYS A 41 -14.06 -4.43 -16.18
C LYS A 41 -14.92 -3.75 -15.13
N GLU A 42 -16.14 -4.22 -14.98
CA GLU A 42 -16.95 -3.83 -13.83
C GLU A 42 -16.28 -4.32 -12.55
N THR A 43 -16.33 -3.48 -11.53
CA THR A 43 -15.71 -3.76 -10.24
C THR A 43 -16.80 -3.95 -9.19
N GLU A 44 -16.66 -4.97 -8.37
CA GLU A 44 -17.37 -5.03 -7.10
C GLU A 44 -16.78 -4.02 -6.12
N PRO A 45 -17.56 -3.51 -5.15
CA PRO A 45 -17.02 -2.62 -4.13
C PRO A 45 -15.90 -3.32 -3.35
N LEU A 46 -14.66 -2.93 -3.61
CA LEU A 46 -13.46 -3.44 -2.97
C LEU A 46 -12.77 -2.31 -2.22
N THR A 47 -12.51 -2.54 -0.95
CA THR A 47 -11.74 -1.62 -0.10
C THR A 47 -10.44 -2.29 0.30
N LEU A 48 -9.33 -1.57 0.17
CA LEU A 48 -8.02 -1.96 0.68
C LEU A 48 -7.67 -1.05 1.85
N ARG A 49 -7.46 -1.65 3.03
CA ARG A 49 -6.98 -0.94 4.23
C ARG A 49 -5.52 -1.29 4.46
N ILE A 50 -4.70 -0.27 4.60
CA ILE A 50 -3.27 -0.40 4.87
C ILE A 50 -2.94 0.37 6.14
N ALA A 51 -2.35 -0.30 7.12
CA ALA A 51 -1.92 0.29 8.38
C ALA A 51 -0.50 -0.19 8.73
N THR A 52 0.19 0.58 9.56
CA THR A 52 1.50 0.20 10.09
C THR A 52 1.37 -0.47 11.46
N ASP A 53 2.22 -1.45 11.69
CA ASP A 53 2.43 -2.10 12.99
C ASP A 53 3.93 -2.33 13.17
N GLY A 54 4.60 -1.38 13.81
CA GLY A 54 6.06 -1.35 13.91
C GLY A 54 6.71 -1.20 12.54
N ASP A 55 7.53 -2.18 12.15
CA ASP A 55 8.23 -2.25 10.85
C ASP A 55 7.44 -3.01 9.77
N ARG A 56 6.21 -3.39 10.08
CA ARG A 56 5.32 -4.13 9.17
C ARG A 56 4.15 -3.28 8.74
N TYR A 57 3.61 -3.64 7.59
CA TYR A 57 2.41 -3.05 7.01
C TYR A 57 1.34 -4.14 6.91
N SER A 58 0.19 -3.91 7.53
CA SER A 58 -0.96 -4.79 7.38
C SER A 58 -1.82 -4.34 6.22
N PHE A 59 -2.19 -5.29 5.36
CA PHE A 59 -3.06 -5.11 4.21
C PHE A 59 -4.30 -5.96 4.40
N ALA A 60 -5.48 -5.36 4.26
CA ALA A 60 -6.74 -6.07 4.33
C ALA A 60 -7.63 -5.66 3.15
N PHE A 61 -7.96 -6.63 2.31
CA PHE A 61 -8.88 -6.46 1.19
C PHE A 61 -10.27 -6.88 1.66
N ALA A 62 -11.21 -5.94 1.62
CA ALA A 62 -12.59 -6.15 2.03
C ALA A 62 -13.55 -5.90 0.87
N VAL A 63 -14.50 -6.81 0.69
CA VAL A 63 -15.64 -6.65 -0.21
C VAL A 63 -16.88 -6.32 0.61
N LEU A 64 -17.75 -5.48 0.05
CA LEU A 64 -19.01 -5.12 0.70
C LEU A 64 -20.10 -6.11 0.26
N VAL A 65 -20.56 -6.94 1.20
CA VAL A 65 -21.66 -7.89 0.98
C VAL A 65 -22.80 -7.53 1.92
N ASN A 66 -23.97 -7.20 1.38
CA ASN A 66 -25.15 -6.80 2.16
C ASN A 66 -24.85 -5.70 3.20
N ASN A 67 -24.09 -4.68 2.81
CA ASN A 67 -23.64 -3.58 3.67
C ASN A 67 -22.70 -4.00 4.84
N ILE A 68 -22.13 -5.19 4.78
CA ILE A 68 -21.13 -5.67 5.74
C ILE A 68 -19.79 -5.82 5.03
N ASP A 69 -18.75 -5.21 5.60
CA ASP A 69 -17.38 -5.38 5.14
C ASP A 69 -16.88 -6.80 5.46
N PHE A 70 -16.55 -7.54 4.44
CA PHE A 70 -16.04 -8.89 4.54
C PHE A 70 -14.58 -8.94 4.07
N VAL A 71 -13.63 -9.17 4.98
CA VAL A 71 -12.21 -9.30 4.64
C VAL A 71 -12.00 -10.61 3.90
N SER A 72 -11.71 -10.52 2.60
CA SER A 72 -11.50 -11.67 1.73
C SER A 72 -10.04 -12.17 1.75
N MET A 73 -9.09 -11.27 1.92
CA MET A 73 -7.66 -11.55 1.91
C MET A 73 -6.93 -10.56 2.81
N SER A 74 -5.91 -11.03 3.51
CA SER A 74 -5.05 -10.19 4.34
C SER A 74 -3.62 -10.71 4.43
N TYR A 75 -2.68 -9.80 4.67
CA TYR A 75 -1.29 -10.13 4.97
C TYR A 75 -0.62 -9.00 5.76
N SER A 76 0.49 -9.32 6.43
CA SER A 76 1.33 -8.36 7.14
C SER A 76 2.77 -8.54 6.64
N ALA A 77 3.29 -7.56 5.93
CA ALA A 77 4.58 -7.62 5.25
C ALA A 77 5.49 -6.46 5.66
N LYS A 78 6.81 -6.69 5.63
CA LYS A 78 7.81 -5.62 5.59
C LYS A 78 7.95 -5.14 4.14
N LEU A 79 8.49 -3.93 3.97
CA LEU A 79 8.75 -3.36 2.63
C LEU A 79 10.19 -3.59 2.15
N ASP A 80 10.85 -4.60 2.67
CA ASP A 80 12.26 -4.95 2.40
C ASP A 80 12.43 -6.21 1.53
N GLY A 81 11.32 -6.78 1.03
CA GLY A 81 11.32 -8.01 0.24
C GLY A 81 11.25 -9.29 1.08
N THR A 82 11.15 -9.20 2.41
CA THR A 82 10.92 -10.37 3.25
C THR A 82 9.58 -11.01 2.93
N GLU A 83 9.58 -12.34 2.73
CA GLU A 83 8.36 -13.09 2.45
C GLU A 83 7.40 -13.08 3.64
N ALA A 84 6.11 -12.90 3.34
CA ALA A 84 5.04 -12.90 4.32
C ALA A 84 3.88 -13.78 3.86
N ASP A 85 3.15 -14.36 4.82
CA ASP A 85 2.00 -15.21 4.53
C ASP A 85 0.79 -14.40 4.11
N VAL A 86 0.14 -14.83 3.05
CA VAL A 86 -1.18 -14.34 2.62
C VAL A 86 -2.25 -15.27 3.17
N LYS A 87 -3.26 -14.70 3.81
CA LYS A 87 -4.37 -15.42 4.44
C LYS A 87 -5.69 -15.10 3.75
N ASN A 88 -6.54 -16.10 3.65
CA ASN A 88 -7.93 -15.93 3.19
C ASN A 88 -8.85 -15.41 4.33
N ALA A 89 -10.14 -15.30 4.04
CA ALA A 89 -11.17 -14.87 5.00
C ALA A 89 -11.22 -15.69 6.30
N ASN A 90 -10.84 -16.95 6.25
CA ASN A 90 -10.82 -17.86 7.40
C ASN A 90 -9.48 -17.87 8.15
N GLY A 91 -8.54 -16.98 7.79
CA GLY A 91 -7.20 -16.93 8.38
C GLY A 91 -6.27 -18.05 7.92
N VAL A 92 -6.64 -18.83 6.91
CA VAL A 92 -5.84 -19.92 6.36
C VAL A 92 -4.84 -19.36 5.36
N LYS A 93 -3.57 -19.79 5.45
CA LYS A 93 -2.54 -19.45 4.48
C LYS A 93 -2.90 -19.97 3.10
N VAL A 94 -2.90 -19.07 2.11
CA VAL A 94 -3.19 -19.39 0.70
C VAL A 94 -2.06 -19.04 -0.24
N GLY A 95 -0.99 -18.45 0.27
CA GLY A 95 0.19 -18.08 -0.50
C GLY A 95 1.16 -17.24 0.31
N THR A 96 2.10 -16.64 -0.41
CA THR A 96 3.09 -15.72 0.15
C THR A 96 3.22 -14.47 -0.71
N ILE A 97 3.66 -13.38 -0.09
CA ILE A 97 3.91 -12.11 -0.77
C ILE A 97 5.26 -11.54 -0.34
N GLN A 98 5.94 -10.92 -1.28
CA GLN A 98 7.12 -10.08 -1.04
C GLN A 98 6.82 -8.69 -1.56
N ILE A 99 7.07 -7.67 -0.75
CA ILE A 99 6.93 -6.27 -1.14
C ILE A 99 8.26 -5.57 -0.89
N THR A 100 8.77 -4.89 -1.91
CA THR A 100 10.02 -4.14 -1.82
C THR A 100 9.76 -2.69 -2.19
N GLN A 101 9.99 -1.78 -1.27
CA GLN A 101 9.95 -0.35 -1.55
C GLN A 101 11.15 0.05 -2.40
N SER A 102 10.91 0.57 -3.61
CA SER A 102 11.94 1.04 -4.53
C SER A 102 12.11 2.55 -4.52
N SER A 103 11.09 3.28 -4.08
CA SER A 103 11.11 4.73 -3.84
C SER A 103 10.00 5.08 -2.83
N PRO A 104 9.91 6.32 -2.31
CA PRO A 104 8.92 6.69 -1.31
C PRO A 104 7.46 6.40 -1.69
N SER A 105 7.14 6.33 -2.99
CA SER A 105 5.77 6.10 -3.49
C SER A 105 5.65 4.88 -4.42
N HIS A 106 6.70 4.09 -4.57
CA HIS A 106 6.73 2.97 -5.51
C HIS A 106 7.20 1.68 -4.84
N TYR A 107 6.42 0.61 -5.00
CA TYR A 107 6.62 -0.67 -4.34
C TYR A 107 6.51 -1.79 -5.36
N LYS A 108 7.50 -2.68 -5.41
CA LYS A 108 7.46 -3.92 -6.21
C LYS A 108 6.82 -5.02 -5.40
N LEU A 109 6.03 -5.87 -6.04
CA LEU A 109 5.41 -7.01 -5.39
C LEU A 109 5.60 -8.31 -6.18
N LEU A 110 5.68 -9.41 -5.42
CA LEU A 110 5.69 -10.77 -5.93
C LEU A 110 4.75 -11.60 -5.05
N LEU A 111 3.65 -12.07 -5.63
CA LEU A 111 2.65 -12.90 -4.96
C LEU A 111 2.72 -14.32 -5.52
N LYS A 112 2.83 -15.30 -4.63
CA LYS A 112 2.85 -16.73 -4.96
C LYS A 112 1.70 -17.43 -4.26
N GLY A 113 0.87 -18.12 -4.99
CA GLY A 113 -0.18 -19.00 -4.45
C GLY A 113 0.25 -20.46 -4.45
N ALA A 114 -0.33 -21.27 -3.56
CA ALA A 114 0.02 -22.70 -3.42
C ALA A 114 -0.22 -23.51 -4.72
N ASN A 115 -1.19 -23.11 -5.54
CA ASN A 115 -1.54 -23.75 -6.81
C ASN A 115 -1.94 -22.71 -7.87
N ARG A 116 -1.32 -21.53 -7.84
CA ARG A 116 -1.59 -20.45 -8.78
C ARG A 116 -0.29 -19.95 -9.38
N PRO A 117 -0.30 -19.45 -10.62
CA PRO A 117 0.84 -18.77 -11.19
C PRO A 117 1.30 -17.58 -10.33
N GLU A 118 2.57 -17.25 -10.41
CA GLU A 118 3.10 -16.06 -9.77
C GLU A 118 2.43 -14.81 -10.33
N THR A 119 2.16 -13.83 -9.44
CA THR A 119 1.75 -12.48 -9.82
C THR A 119 2.88 -11.54 -9.47
N THR A 120 3.38 -10.82 -10.46
CA THR A 120 4.43 -9.80 -10.29
C THR A 120 3.89 -8.43 -10.65
N GLY A 121 4.42 -7.39 -10.06
CA GLY A 121 4.02 -6.05 -10.44
C GLY A 121 4.44 -4.98 -9.44
N SER A 122 3.66 -3.92 -9.39
CA SER A 122 3.94 -2.77 -8.55
C SER A 122 2.68 -2.13 -7.96
N LEU A 123 2.89 -1.45 -6.83
CA LEU A 123 1.97 -0.47 -6.27
C LEU A 123 2.62 0.90 -6.39
N THR A 124 1.86 1.90 -6.81
CA THR A 124 2.32 3.28 -6.92
C THR A 124 1.31 4.22 -6.30
N VAL A 125 1.75 5.06 -5.37
CA VAL A 125 0.93 6.15 -4.81
C VAL A 125 1.20 7.41 -5.64
N SER A 126 0.15 8.09 -6.07
CA SER A 126 0.27 9.35 -6.81
C SER A 126 0.95 10.44 -5.97
N ARG A 127 1.53 11.43 -6.62
CA ARG A 127 2.27 12.52 -5.97
C ARG A 127 1.42 13.30 -4.97
N ASP A 128 0.13 13.46 -5.23
CA ASP A 128 -0.83 14.11 -4.33
C ASP A 128 -1.35 13.21 -3.22
N GLY A 129 -0.94 11.92 -3.19
CA GLY A 129 -1.34 10.94 -2.20
C GLY A 129 -2.79 10.47 -2.30
N LYS A 130 -3.52 10.79 -3.37
CA LYS A 130 -4.96 10.52 -3.49
C LYS A 130 -5.29 9.24 -4.26
N THR A 131 -4.37 8.75 -5.07
CA THR A 131 -4.56 7.56 -5.91
C THR A 131 -3.49 6.52 -5.62
N LEU A 132 -3.91 5.27 -5.48
CA LEU A 132 -3.05 4.09 -5.45
C LEU A 132 -3.32 3.27 -6.70
N THR A 133 -2.28 2.99 -7.49
CA THR A 133 -2.37 2.12 -8.67
C THR A 133 -1.67 0.81 -8.38
N SER A 134 -2.34 -0.30 -8.64
CA SER A 134 -1.78 -1.65 -8.70
C SER A 134 -1.69 -2.06 -10.16
N ASP A 135 -0.48 -2.37 -10.60
CA ASP A 135 -0.17 -2.79 -11.97
C ASP A 135 0.53 -4.13 -11.90
N THR A 136 -0.13 -5.19 -12.36
CA THR A 136 0.32 -6.58 -12.14
C THR A 136 0.16 -7.45 -13.36
N ASP A 137 1.15 -8.35 -13.53
CA ASP A 137 1.11 -9.44 -14.49
C ASP A 137 0.86 -10.74 -13.77
N THR A 138 -0.09 -11.51 -14.26
CA THR A 138 -0.51 -12.79 -13.69
C THR A 138 -0.96 -13.76 -14.80
N GLU A 139 -1.52 -14.88 -14.41
CA GLU A 139 -2.20 -15.80 -15.32
C GLU A 139 -3.64 -15.99 -14.85
N MET A 140 -4.58 -15.91 -15.79
CA MET A 140 -6.00 -16.14 -15.55
C MET A 140 -6.50 -17.21 -16.52
N ALA A 141 -7.07 -18.29 -15.99
CA ALA A 141 -7.58 -19.42 -16.79
C ALA A 141 -6.54 -19.98 -17.81
N GLY A 142 -5.26 -20.05 -17.41
CA GLY A 142 -4.17 -20.57 -18.24
C GLY A 142 -3.62 -19.58 -19.29
N HIS A 143 -4.05 -18.33 -19.25
CA HIS A 143 -3.61 -17.27 -20.16
C HIS A 143 -2.95 -16.12 -19.41
N ALA A 144 -1.88 -15.57 -19.98
CA ALA A 144 -1.25 -14.36 -19.44
C ALA A 144 -2.27 -13.20 -19.38
N ALA A 145 -2.31 -12.51 -18.25
CA ALA A 145 -3.20 -11.40 -17.99
C ALA A 145 -2.44 -10.24 -17.36
N HIS A 146 -2.69 -9.04 -17.88
CA HIS A 146 -2.22 -7.79 -17.29
C HIS A 146 -3.39 -7.09 -16.61
N LEU A 147 -3.27 -6.88 -15.29
CA LEU A 147 -4.31 -6.31 -14.44
C LEU A 147 -3.85 -4.96 -13.91
N VAL A 148 -4.62 -3.92 -14.21
CA VAL A 148 -4.45 -2.58 -13.66
C VAL A 148 -5.65 -2.22 -12.80
N GLN A 149 -5.41 -1.83 -11.56
CA GLN A 149 -6.43 -1.40 -10.61
C GLN A 149 -6.08 -0.01 -10.08
N SER A 150 -7.04 0.89 -10.07
CA SER A 150 -6.91 2.24 -9.53
C SER A 150 -7.85 2.43 -8.36
N PHE A 151 -7.30 2.88 -7.24
CA PHE A 151 -8.00 3.12 -6.00
C PHE A 151 -7.93 4.58 -5.63
N SER A 152 -8.99 5.14 -5.09
CA SER A 152 -9.01 6.47 -4.46
C SER A 152 -8.91 6.36 -2.95
N ARG A 153 -8.23 7.32 -2.33
CA ARG A 153 -8.15 7.43 -0.87
C ARG A 153 -9.48 7.90 -0.31
N ARG A 154 -9.91 7.28 0.79
CA ARG A 154 -11.09 7.67 1.59
C ARG A 154 -10.68 8.44 2.84
#